data_3b861b53c0388bb6103c82ae46eb37e2
#
_entry.id   3b861b53c0388bb6103c82ae46eb37e2
#
_cell.length_a   1.000
_cell.length_b   1.000
_cell.length_c   1.000
_cell.angle_alpha   90.00
_cell.angle_beta   90.00
_cell.angle_gamma   90.00
#
_symmetry.space_group_name_H-M   'P 1'
#
loop_
_entity.id
_entity.type
_entity.pdbx_description
1 polymer ?
#
loop_
_entity_poly.entity_id
_entity_poly.type
_entity_poly.pdbx_seq_one_letter_code
_entity_poly.pdbx_strand_id
1 'polypeptide(L)'
;MKLCHMILASLSLAVPAHAGEIWVTNEKDDTLSVIDTDTLEVIQTYATGERPRGITFSADFSRVYICASDSDAVQVMDPETGEILHDLPSGEDPEQFVLHPDDKHLYIANEDDAVTTVVDVDSRKVVAQIDVGVEPEGMAVSPDGKVVITTSETTNMAHWIDTGTHTLFANTLVDSRPRHAEFTKGGAELWVSSEIGGSITVFDSATQGELGKMTFEIKGVHPDRVQPVGFEFTPDEKYAFVALGPANHVAVVNAQTYEVEEYILVGRRVWHMAFDGDHARLFTTNGVSGDVTVIDVAARKAVKSIKVGRFPWGAAFRP
;
A
#
# COMPACT_ATOMS: atom_id res chain seq x y z
N MET A 1 55.87 -31.56 35.07
CA MET A 1 54.73 -31.71 34.14
C MET A 1 53.97 -30.39 34.10
N LYS A 2 54.09 -29.59 33.01
CA LYS A 2 53.34 -28.33 32.81
C LYS A 2 52.17 -28.66 31.94
N LEU A 3 50.98 -28.52 32.48
CA LEU A 3 49.72 -28.67 31.72
C LEU A 3 49.46 -27.38 30.88
N CYS A 4 49.54 -27.53 29.58
CA CYS A 4 49.17 -26.45 28.65
C CYS A 4 47.65 -26.48 28.47
N HIS A 5 46.92 -25.44 28.93
CA HIS A 5 45.49 -25.26 28.64
C HIS A 5 45.35 -24.59 27.28
N MET A 6 44.87 -25.34 26.33
CA MET A 6 44.42 -24.77 25.01
C MET A 6 43.04 -24.17 25.22
N ILE A 7 42.95 -22.85 25.12
CA ILE A 7 41.66 -22.14 25.05
C ILE A 7 41.20 -22.20 23.59
N LEU A 8 40.15 -22.97 23.31
CA LEU A 8 39.42 -22.90 22.05
C LEU A 8 38.54 -21.63 22.07
N ALA A 9 38.89 -20.64 21.29
CA ALA A 9 38.02 -19.51 21.01
C ALA A 9 37.01 -19.95 19.95
N SER A 10 35.74 -20.09 20.36
CA SER A 10 34.62 -20.29 19.45
C SER A 10 34.33 -18.94 18.76
N LEU A 11 34.64 -18.84 17.48
CA LEU A 11 34.18 -17.75 16.62
C LEU A 11 32.69 -17.99 16.36
N SER A 12 31.82 -17.30 17.06
CA SER A 12 30.41 -17.19 16.67
C SER A 12 30.35 -16.28 15.45
N LEU A 13 30.08 -16.84 14.28
CA LEU A 13 29.64 -16.09 13.13
C LEU A 13 28.26 -15.50 13.49
N ALA A 14 28.19 -14.20 13.78
CA ALA A 14 26.97 -13.50 13.86
C ALA A 14 26.38 -13.51 12.41
N VAL A 15 25.32 -14.26 12.20
CA VAL A 15 24.47 -14.08 11.02
C VAL A 15 23.94 -12.66 11.15
N PRO A 16 24.14 -11.77 10.17
CA PRO A 16 23.53 -10.45 10.22
C PRO A 16 22.02 -10.65 10.37
N ALA A 17 21.41 -10.00 11.35
CA ALA A 17 19.97 -9.93 11.46
C ALA A 17 19.49 -9.24 10.16
N HIS A 18 18.67 -9.91 9.39
CA HIS A 18 18.04 -9.32 8.20
C HIS A 18 17.09 -8.23 8.70
N ALA A 19 17.28 -6.98 8.27
CA ALA A 19 16.47 -5.87 8.77
C ALA A 19 15.12 -5.80 8.07
N GLY A 20 14.86 -6.65 7.09
CA GLY A 20 13.62 -6.79 6.35
C GLY A 20 13.73 -6.45 4.88
N GLU A 21 12.62 -6.57 4.20
CA GLU A 21 12.51 -6.45 2.73
C GLU A 21 11.37 -5.53 2.34
N ILE A 22 11.55 -4.77 1.27
CA ILE A 22 10.46 -4.08 0.58
C ILE A 22 10.18 -4.83 -0.72
N TRP A 23 8.96 -5.30 -0.85
CA TRP A 23 8.46 -6.00 -2.02
C TRP A 23 7.67 -5.02 -2.90
N VAL A 24 8.01 -4.94 -4.18
CA VAL A 24 7.49 -3.94 -5.12
C VAL A 24 6.94 -4.62 -6.36
N THR A 25 5.68 -4.38 -6.69
CA THR A 25 5.07 -4.86 -7.94
C THR A 25 5.52 -4.00 -9.11
N ASN A 26 5.88 -4.63 -10.23
CA ASN A 26 6.29 -3.97 -11.47
C ASN A 26 5.25 -4.22 -12.56
N GLU A 27 4.30 -3.31 -12.69
CA GLU A 27 3.07 -3.43 -13.48
C GLU A 27 3.29 -3.85 -14.95
N LYS A 28 4.35 -3.34 -15.59
CA LYS A 28 4.62 -3.57 -17.03
C LYS A 28 5.70 -4.61 -17.31
N ASP A 29 6.19 -5.27 -16.28
CA ASP A 29 7.15 -6.38 -16.42
C ASP A 29 6.60 -7.71 -15.89
N ASP A 30 5.39 -7.70 -15.31
CA ASP A 30 4.76 -8.88 -14.72
C ASP A 30 5.67 -9.55 -13.68
N THR A 31 6.26 -8.72 -12.81
CA THR A 31 7.24 -9.15 -11.81
C THR A 31 7.08 -8.46 -10.47
N LEU A 32 7.71 -9.04 -9.46
CA LEU A 32 8.02 -8.42 -8.16
C LEU A 32 9.51 -8.19 -8.04
N SER A 33 9.92 -7.01 -7.54
CA SER A 33 11.28 -6.75 -7.08
C SER A 33 11.33 -6.79 -5.55
N VAL A 34 12.31 -7.48 -4.98
CA VAL A 34 12.56 -7.53 -3.54
C VAL A 34 13.80 -6.70 -3.23
N ILE A 35 13.65 -5.70 -2.38
CA ILE A 35 14.72 -4.79 -1.96
C ILE A 35 15.08 -5.10 -0.52
N ASP A 36 16.34 -5.38 -0.26
CA ASP A 36 16.89 -5.50 1.08
C ASP A 36 17.01 -4.12 1.72
N THR A 37 16.42 -3.95 2.91
CA THR A 37 16.34 -2.63 3.55
C THR A 37 17.67 -2.16 4.14
N ASP A 38 18.65 -3.03 4.40
CA ASP A 38 19.96 -2.65 4.90
C ASP A 38 20.88 -2.20 3.78
N THR A 39 21.00 -3.01 2.74
CA THR A 39 21.90 -2.74 1.60
C THR A 39 21.31 -1.75 0.61
N LEU A 40 19.99 -1.62 0.60
CA LEU A 40 19.22 -0.82 -0.36
C LEU A 40 19.50 -1.28 -1.81
N GLU A 41 19.54 -2.58 -2.01
CA GLU A 41 19.74 -3.22 -3.32
C GLU A 41 18.61 -4.21 -3.61
N VAL A 42 18.27 -4.37 -4.88
CA VAL A 42 17.38 -5.45 -5.31
C VAL A 42 18.11 -6.77 -5.16
N ILE A 43 17.61 -7.63 -4.30
CA ILE A 43 18.22 -8.95 -4.01
C ILE A 43 17.54 -10.08 -4.78
N GLN A 44 16.28 -9.87 -5.20
CA GLN A 44 15.51 -10.88 -5.91
C GLN A 44 14.47 -10.23 -6.84
N THR A 45 14.09 -10.96 -7.89
CA THR A 45 12.96 -10.63 -8.76
C THR A 45 12.18 -11.90 -9.06
N TYR A 46 10.88 -11.89 -8.81
CA TYR A 46 9.97 -13.01 -9.05
C TYR A 46 9.01 -12.67 -10.19
N ALA A 47 8.63 -13.66 -10.97
CA ALA A 47 7.56 -13.54 -11.96
C ALA A 47 6.18 -13.59 -11.26
N THR A 48 5.23 -12.84 -11.79
CA THR A 48 3.83 -12.81 -11.36
C THR A 48 2.89 -13.07 -12.53
N GLY A 49 1.59 -13.03 -12.30
CA GLY A 49 0.60 -12.84 -13.36
C GLY A 49 0.69 -11.46 -13.99
N GLU A 50 -0.14 -11.23 -14.99
CA GLU A 50 -0.10 -10.01 -15.80
C GLU A 50 -0.59 -8.79 -15.00
N ARG A 51 0.09 -7.66 -15.14
CA ARG A 51 -0.22 -6.36 -14.53
C ARG A 51 -0.34 -6.44 -13.00
N PRO A 52 0.74 -6.81 -12.25
CA PRO A 52 0.69 -6.87 -10.79
C PRO A 52 0.57 -5.48 -10.17
N ARG A 53 -0.40 -5.30 -9.25
CA ARG A 53 -0.71 -4.03 -8.57
C ARG A 53 -0.72 -4.15 -7.06
N GLY A 54 -1.89 -4.30 -6.43
CA GLY A 54 -2.01 -4.44 -4.98
C GLY A 54 -1.17 -5.59 -4.44
N ILE A 55 -0.50 -5.38 -3.30
CA ILE A 55 0.35 -6.35 -2.62
C ILE A 55 0.19 -6.24 -1.11
N THR A 56 0.04 -7.36 -0.42
CA THR A 56 0.09 -7.45 1.05
C THR A 56 0.56 -8.81 1.51
N PHE A 57 0.98 -8.93 2.76
CA PHE A 57 1.36 -10.20 3.39
C PHE A 57 0.25 -10.70 4.33
N SER A 58 0.21 -12.03 4.55
CA SER A 58 -0.48 -12.61 5.70
C SER A 58 0.14 -12.10 7.01
N ALA A 59 -0.62 -12.14 8.10
CA ALA A 59 -0.16 -11.65 9.40
C ALA A 59 1.11 -12.34 9.92
N ASP A 60 1.32 -13.60 9.53
CA ASP A 60 2.51 -14.39 9.88
C ASP A 60 3.62 -14.33 8.83
N PHE A 61 3.45 -13.54 7.76
CA PHE A 61 4.36 -13.40 6.63
C PHE A 61 4.66 -14.72 5.88
N SER A 62 3.83 -15.73 6.04
CA SER A 62 3.97 -17.01 5.33
C SER A 62 3.45 -16.98 3.89
N ARG A 63 2.67 -15.96 3.53
CA ARG A 63 2.07 -15.77 2.21
C ARG A 63 2.17 -14.30 1.80
N VAL A 64 2.31 -14.05 0.51
CA VAL A 64 2.10 -12.74 -0.09
C VAL A 64 0.94 -12.84 -1.09
N TYR A 65 0.02 -11.88 -1.01
CA TYR A 65 -1.10 -11.73 -1.92
C TYR A 65 -0.79 -10.63 -2.92
N ILE A 66 -1.13 -10.84 -4.20
CA ILE A 66 -0.80 -9.94 -5.30
C ILE A 66 -2.01 -9.86 -6.23
N CYS A 67 -2.54 -8.65 -6.47
CA CYS A 67 -3.46 -8.45 -7.59
C CYS A 67 -2.70 -8.65 -8.91
N ALA A 68 -3.13 -9.61 -9.71
CA ALA A 68 -2.70 -9.80 -11.10
C ALA A 68 -3.87 -9.34 -11.98
N SER A 69 -3.95 -8.02 -12.23
CA SER A 69 -5.14 -7.34 -12.72
C SER A 69 -5.60 -7.85 -14.09
N ASP A 70 -4.68 -7.93 -15.07
CA ASP A 70 -4.99 -8.44 -16.41
C ASP A 70 -5.15 -9.98 -16.45
N SER A 71 -4.90 -10.67 -15.32
CA SER A 71 -5.15 -12.11 -15.14
C SER A 71 -6.45 -12.41 -14.38
N ASP A 72 -7.23 -11.41 -14.00
CA ASP A 72 -8.48 -11.53 -13.23
C ASP A 72 -8.35 -12.38 -11.96
N ALA A 73 -7.22 -12.25 -11.25
CA ALA A 73 -6.91 -13.08 -10.10
C ALA A 73 -6.13 -12.35 -9.02
N VAL A 74 -6.29 -12.82 -7.78
CA VAL A 74 -5.33 -12.52 -6.71
C VAL A 74 -4.45 -13.75 -6.53
N GLN A 75 -3.16 -13.60 -6.83
CA GLN A 75 -2.17 -14.64 -6.67
C GLN A 75 -1.72 -14.76 -5.22
N VAL A 76 -1.53 -16.01 -4.76
CA VAL A 76 -0.90 -16.31 -3.47
C VAL A 76 0.46 -16.92 -3.74
N MET A 77 1.51 -16.26 -3.24
CA MET A 77 2.90 -16.68 -3.44
C MET A 77 3.54 -17.03 -2.10
N ASP A 78 4.41 -18.04 -2.12
CA ASP A 78 5.33 -18.33 -1.02
C ASP A 78 6.49 -17.32 -1.05
N PRO A 79 6.65 -16.47 -0.03
CA PRO A 79 7.67 -15.44 -0.03
C PRO A 79 9.11 -15.97 0.14
N GLU A 80 9.30 -17.21 0.62
CA GLU A 80 10.63 -17.80 0.74
C GLU A 80 11.16 -18.30 -0.61
N THR A 81 10.27 -18.79 -1.46
CA THR A 81 10.64 -19.44 -2.73
C THR A 81 10.27 -18.63 -3.95
N GLY A 82 9.30 -17.69 -3.83
CA GLY A 82 8.70 -16.98 -4.96
C GLY A 82 7.78 -17.87 -5.81
N GLU A 83 7.40 -19.06 -5.33
CA GLU A 83 6.47 -19.94 -6.03
C GLU A 83 5.04 -19.46 -5.88
N ILE A 84 4.32 -19.34 -6.99
CA ILE A 84 2.86 -19.12 -6.95
C ILE A 84 2.19 -20.41 -6.49
N LEU A 85 1.61 -20.37 -5.30
CA LEU A 85 0.95 -21.52 -4.68
C LEU A 85 -0.40 -21.81 -5.32
N HIS A 86 -1.17 -20.78 -5.60
CA HIS A 86 -2.48 -20.82 -6.23
C HIS A 86 -3.01 -19.42 -6.47
N ASP A 87 -4.09 -19.33 -7.23
CA ASP A 87 -4.89 -18.13 -7.40
C ASP A 87 -6.13 -18.19 -6.48
N LEU A 88 -6.54 -17.03 -5.97
CA LEU A 88 -7.84 -16.82 -5.35
C LEU A 88 -8.81 -16.28 -6.41
N PRO A 89 -10.08 -16.72 -6.37
CA PRO A 89 -11.08 -16.17 -7.27
C PRO A 89 -11.27 -14.68 -6.99
N SER A 90 -11.35 -13.90 -8.04
CA SER A 90 -11.65 -12.49 -8.01
C SER A 90 -12.77 -12.21 -9.02
N GLY A 91 -13.23 -10.98 -9.14
CA GLY A 91 -13.92 -10.47 -10.32
C GLY A 91 -12.92 -10.01 -11.37
N GLU A 92 -13.41 -9.35 -12.41
CA GLU A 92 -12.57 -8.79 -13.47
C GLU A 92 -11.75 -7.59 -12.93
N ASP A 93 -10.51 -7.45 -13.40
CA ASP A 93 -9.55 -6.39 -13.09
C ASP A 93 -9.43 -6.07 -11.58
N PRO A 94 -8.86 -6.97 -10.75
CA PRO A 94 -8.58 -6.67 -9.35
C PRO A 94 -7.45 -5.65 -9.22
N GLU A 95 -7.76 -4.46 -8.67
CA GLU A 95 -6.81 -3.35 -8.54
C GLU A 95 -6.10 -3.34 -7.19
N GLN A 96 -6.87 -3.25 -6.12
CA GLN A 96 -6.41 -3.30 -4.74
C GLN A 96 -7.25 -4.25 -3.90
N PHE A 97 -6.73 -4.56 -2.75
CA PHE A 97 -7.43 -5.33 -1.73
C PHE A 97 -6.97 -4.92 -0.33
N VAL A 98 -7.74 -5.32 0.66
CA VAL A 98 -7.32 -5.33 2.05
C VAL A 98 -7.55 -6.70 2.66
N LEU A 99 -6.55 -7.20 3.39
CA LEU A 99 -6.70 -8.38 4.22
C LEU A 99 -7.32 -7.96 5.54
N HIS A 100 -8.44 -8.57 5.88
CA HIS A 100 -9.12 -8.30 7.16
C HIS A 100 -8.24 -8.76 8.33
N PRO A 101 -8.30 -8.10 9.51
CA PRO A 101 -7.49 -8.46 10.69
C PRO A 101 -7.66 -9.90 11.21
N ASP A 102 -8.68 -10.62 10.75
CA ASP A 102 -8.83 -12.06 11.04
C ASP A 102 -7.91 -12.97 10.22
N ASP A 103 -7.14 -12.41 9.29
CA ASP A 103 -6.23 -13.10 8.36
C ASP A 103 -6.92 -14.17 7.48
N LYS A 104 -8.25 -14.04 7.27
CA LYS A 104 -9.07 -15.00 6.50
C LYS A 104 -9.86 -14.38 5.37
N HIS A 105 -10.36 -13.17 5.57
CA HIS A 105 -11.17 -12.50 4.56
C HIS A 105 -10.35 -11.46 3.81
N LEU A 106 -10.29 -11.61 2.50
CA LEU A 106 -9.69 -10.65 1.60
C LEU A 106 -10.82 -9.91 0.87
N TYR A 107 -10.85 -8.59 0.98
CA TYR A 107 -11.78 -7.72 0.27
C TYR A 107 -11.05 -7.12 -0.92
N ILE A 108 -11.58 -7.30 -2.12
CA ILE A 108 -10.92 -7.01 -3.40
C ILE A 108 -11.77 -6.02 -4.17
N ALA A 109 -11.19 -4.92 -4.63
CA ALA A 109 -11.81 -3.98 -5.55
C ALA A 109 -11.67 -4.52 -6.98
N ASN A 110 -12.80 -4.77 -7.67
CA ASN A 110 -12.84 -5.27 -9.04
C ASN A 110 -13.32 -4.14 -9.95
N GLU A 111 -12.39 -3.53 -10.69
CA GLU A 111 -12.62 -2.28 -11.43
C GLU A 111 -13.71 -2.44 -12.48
N ASP A 112 -13.62 -3.47 -13.32
CA ASP A 112 -14.52 -3.67 -14.44
C ASP A 112 -15.90 -4.20 -14.04
N ASP A 113 -15.99 -4.91 -12.90
CA ASP A 113 -17.26 -5.47 -12.41
C ASP A 113 -18.07 -4.49 -11.52
N ALA A 114 -17.50 -3.37 -11.10
CA ALA A 114 -18.09 -2.43 -10.14
C ALA A 114 -18.51 -3.08 -8.81
N VAL A 115 -17.75 -4.07 -8.32
CA VAL A 115 -18.02 -4.80 -7.08
C VAL A 115 -16.81 -4.81 -6.16
N THR A 116 -17.07 -5.01 -4.87
CA THR A 116 -16.10 -5.50 -3.90
C THR A 116 -16.33 -6.99 -3.68
N THR A 117 -15.39 -7.82 -4.11
CA THR A 117 -15.44 -9.27 -3.88
C THR A 117 -14.81 -9.62 -2.54
N VAL A 118 -15.48 -10.45 -1.75
CA VAL A 118 -14.96 -10.97 -0.47
C VAL A 118 -14.62 -12.44 -0.63
N VAL A 119 -13.36 -12.78 -0.37
CA VAL A 119 -12.84 -14.15 -0.50
C VAL A 119 -12.37 -14.67 0.85
N ASP A 120 -12.79 -15.87 1.21
CA ASP A 120 -12.17 -16.64 2.30
C ASP A 120 -10.91 -17.32 1.75
N VAL A 121 -9.74 -16.89 2.22
CA VAL A 121 -8.43 -17.29 1.69
C VAL A 121 -8.10 -18.77 1.97
N ASP A 122 -8.63 -19.36 3.05
CA ASP A 122 -8.39 -20.75 3.41
C ASP A 122 -9.22 -21.71 2.55
N SER A 123 -10.51 -21.43 2.41
CA SER A 123 -11.40 -22.23 1.57
C SER A 123 -11.30 -21.89 0.08
N ARG A 124 -10.67 -20.74 -0.25
CA ARG A 124 -10.51 -20.22 -1.61
C ARG A 124 -11.85 -19.99 -2.30
N LYS A 125 -12.82 -19.46 -1.59
CA LYS A 125 -14.18 -19.24 -2.12
C LYS A 125 -14.60 -17.80 -1.96
N VAL A 126 -15.29 -17.29 -2.95
CA VAL A 126 -16.06 -16.06 -2.81
C VAL A 126 -17.17 -16.29 -1.80
N VAL A 127 -17.21 -15.45 -0.76
CA VAL A 127 -18.22 -15.50 0.31
C VAL A 127 -19.26 -14.40 0.15
N ALA A 128 -18.90 -13.29 -0.51
CA ALA A 128 -19.80 -12.21 -0.85
C ALA A 128 -19.30 -11.43 -2.06
N GLN A 129 -20.22 -10.79 -2.78
CA GLN A 129 -19.97 -9.73 -3.74
C GLN A 129 -20.88 -8.57 -3.40
N ILE A 130 -20.33 -7.38 -3.32
CA ILE A 130 -20.99 -6.17 -2.83
C ILE A 130 -20.95 -5.14 -3.95
N ASP A 131 -22.13 -4.78 -4.47
CA ASP A 131 -22.25 -3.74 -5.47
C ASP A 131 -21.75 -2.39 -4.90
N VAL A 132 -20.82 -1.76 -5.59
CA VAL A 132 -20.25 -0.45 -5.25
C VAL A 132 -20.38 0.51 -6.44
N GLY A 133 -19.66 1.62 -6.44
CA GLY A 133 -19.66 2.52 -7.59
C GLY A 133 -18.78 2.01 -8.73
N VAL A 134 -18.79 2.73 -9.84
CA VAL A 134 -18.04 2.40 -11.06
C VAL A 134 -16.55 2.65 -10.85
N GLU A 135 -15.71 1.74 -11.31
CA GLU A 135 -14.25 1.72 -11.17
C GLU A 135 -13.82 1.74 -9.69
N PRO A 136 -14.11 0.67 -8.91
CA PRO A 136 -13.60 0.55 -7.56
C PRO A 136 -12.08 0.32 -7.57
N GLU A 137 -11.36 1.06 -6.67
CA GLU A 137 -9.90 1.01 -6.62
C GLU A 137 -9.36 0.94 -5.18
N GLY A 138 -9.38 2.07 -4.46
CA GLY A 138 -8.79 2.18 -3.13
C GLY A 138 -9.54 1.39 -2.08
N MET A 139 -8.80 0.69 -1.22
CA MET A 139 -9.34 -0.16 -0.17
C MET A 139 -8.76 0.19 1.19
N ALA A 140 -9.58 0.13 2.25
CA ALA A 140 -9.14 0.23 3.62
C ALA A 140 -9.97 -0.68 4.54
N VAL A 141 -9.37 -1.16 5.62
CA VAL A 141 -10.08 -1.86 6.70
C VAL A 141 -9.86 -1.14 8.02
N SER A 142 -10.92 -0.96 8.80
CA SER A 142 -10.81 -0.35 10.12
C SER A 142 -9.96 -1.23 11.05
N PRO A 143 -9.19 -0.66 12.00
CA PRO A 143 -8.32 -1.43 12.90
C PRO A 143 -9.07 -2.48 13.74
N ASP A 144 -10.36 -2.27 14.03
CA ASP A 144 -11.20 -3.23 14.74
C ASP A 144 -11.85 -4.26 13.81
N GLY A 145 -11.60 -4.19 12.52
CA GLY A 145 -12.08 -5.10 11.49
C GLY A 145 -13.56 -4.96 11.14
N LYS A 146 -14.30 -3.98 11.69
CA LYS A 146 -15.76 -3.91 11.49
C LYS A 146 -16.20 -3.25 10.21
N VAL A 147 -15.35 -2.42 9.63
CA VAL A 147 -15.66 -1.63 8.45
C VAL A 147 -14.58 -1.82 7.38
N VAL A 148 -15.01 -2.06 6.16
CA VAL A 148 -14.15 -1.95 4.97
C VAL A 148 -14.63 -0.77 4.13
N ILE A 149 -13.68 -0.05 3.58
CA ILE A 149 -13.92 1.02 2.60
C ILE A 149 -13.48 0.54 1.24
N THR A 150 -14.29 0.82 0.23
CA THR A 150 -13.93 0.76 -1.18
C THR A 150 -14.16 2.13 -1.78
N THR A 151 -13.20 2.69 -2.49
CA THR A 151 -13.42 3.93 -3.27
C THR A 151 -13.85 3.59 -4.68
N SER A 152 -14.58 4.48 -5.34
CA SER A 152 -14.98 4.32 -6.75
C SER A 152 -14.65 5.57 -7.54
N GLU A 153 -13.76 5.44 -8.52
CA GLU A 153 -13.14 6.53 -9.24
C GLU A 153 -14.14 7.38 -10.03
N THR A 154 -14.97 6.72 -10.84
CA THR A 154 -15.94 7.43 -11.72
C THR A 154 -17.12 7.96 -10.96
N THR A 155 -17.59 7.28 -9.90
CA THR A 155 -18.71 7.78 -9.08
C THR A 155 -18.28 8.72 -7.97
N ASN A 156 -16.98 8.91 -7.74
CA ASN A 156 -16.41 9.82 -6.74
C ASN A 156 -16.94 9.56 -5.32
N MET A 157 -16.91 8.32 -4.88
CA MET A 157 -17.46 7.90 -3.60
C MET A 157 -16.47 7.04 -2.80
N ALA A 158 -16.60 7.09 -1.48
CA ALA A 158 -16.13 6.07 -0.56
C ALA A 158 -17.36 5.30 -0.03
N HIS A 159 -17.33 3.98 -0.22
CA HIS A 159 -18.37 3.04 0.15
C HIS A 159 -18.01 2.38 1.48
N TRP A 160 -18.91 2.45 2.45
CA TRP A 160 -18.71 1.92 3.81
C TRP A 160 -19.41 0.58 3.94
N ILE A 161 -18.65 -0.48 4.13
CA ILE A 161 -19.10 -1.89 4.15
C ILE A 161 -18.98 -2.43 5.58
N ASP A 162 -20.07 -2.96 6.12
CA ASP A 162 -20.08 -3.72 7.38
C ASP A 162 -19.53 -5.13 7.12
N THR A 163 -18.46 -5.51 7.82
CA THR A 163 -17.78 -6.80 7.61
C THR A 163 -18.52 -7.98 8.24
N GLY A 164 -19.35 -7.75 9.26
CA GLY A 164 -20.13 -8.79 9.91
C GLY A 164 -21.31 -9.27 9.07
N THR A 165 -21.80 -8.41 8.17
CA THR A 165 -22.93 -8.71 7.27
C THR A 165 -22.55 -8.72 5.80
N HIS A 166 -21.35 -8.25 5.44
CA HIS A 166 -20.90 -7.99 4.08
C HIS A 166 -21.88 -7.11 3.29
N THR A 167 -22.35 -6.04 3.90
CA THR A 167 -23.33 -5.13 3.27
C THR A 167 -22.87 -3.69 3.32
N LEU A 168 -23.16 -2.98 2.25
CA LEU A 168 -22.99 -1.54 2.16
C LEU A 168 -23.98 -0.85 3.10
N PHE A 169 -23.50 0.03 4.00
CA PHE A 169 -24.37 0.76 4.93
C PHE A 169 -24.33 2.29 4.75
N ALA A 170 -23.28 2.82 4.13
CA ALA A 170 -23.17 4.25 3.83
C ALA A 170 -22.32 4.51 2.59
N ASN A 171 -22.55 5.68 1.98
CA ASN A 171 -21.75 6.23 0.89
C ASN A 171 -21.41 7.68 1.21
N THR A 172 -20.16 8.06 1.08
CA THR A 172 -19.72 9.44 1.24
C THR A 172 -19.14 9.96 -0.06
N LEU A 173 -19.56 11.16 -0.45
CA LEU A 173 -19.03 11.83 -1.64
C LEU A 173 -17.63 12.37 -1.33
N VAL A 174 -16.71 12.17 -2.26
CA VAL A 174 -15.35 12.73 -2.26
C VAL A 174 -15.09 13.52 -3.53
N ASP A 175 -13.92 14.13 -3.66
CA ASP A 175 -13.53 14.80 -4.90
C ASP A 175 -13.22 13.77 -6.02
N SER A 176 -12.95 14.26 -7.23
CA SER A 176 -12.84 13.41 -8.42
C SER A 176 -11.70 12.40 -8.35
N ARG A 177 -12.01 11.17 -8.71
CA ARG A 177 -11.11 10.04 -8.85
C ARG A 177 -10.43 9.66 -7.54
N PRO A 178 -11.17 9.13 -6.55
CA PRO A 178 -10.57 8.62 -5.32
C PRO A 178 -9.75 7.34 -5.58
N ARG A 179 -8.51 7.30 -5.04
CA ARG A 179 -7.51 6.25 -5.36
C ARG A 179 -7.03 5.47 -4.16
N HIS A 180 -7.08 6.03 -2.97
CA HIS A 180 -6.56 5.39 -1.77
C HIS A 180 -7.36 5.83 -0.57
N ALA A 181 -7.51 4.92 0.39
CA ALA A 181 -8.14 5.18 1.67
C ALA A 181 -7.33 4.52 2.79
N GLU A 182 -7.30 5.15 3.95
CA GLU A 182 -6.65 4.60 5.13
C GLU A 182 -7.32 5.13 6.40
N PHE A 183 -7.52 4.24 7.37
CA PHE A 183 -7.95 4.63 8.70
C PHE A 183 -6.76 5.02 9.56
N THR A 184 -6.93 6.03 10.44
CA THR A 184 -6.00 6.24 11.54
C THR A 184 -5.91 4.98 12.42
N LYS A 185 -4.79 4.79 13.12
CA LYS A 185 -4.50 3.62 13.95
C LYS A 185 -5.57 3.36 15.04
N GLY A 186 -6.15 4.45 15.55
CA GLY A 186 -7.29 4.38 16.48
C GLY A 186 -8.64 4.16 15.81
N GLY A 187 -8.71 4.18 14.48
CA GLY A 187 -9.92 4.02 13.70
C GLY A 187 -10.91 5.20 13.79
N ALA A 188 -10.48 6.34 14.36
CA ALA A 188 -11.37 7.48 14.54
C ALA A 188 -11.62 8.26 13.25
N GLU A 189 -10.63 8.32 12.38
CA GLU A 189 -10.69 9.02 11.11
C GLU A 189 -10.45 8.08 9.94
N LEU A 190 -11.12 8.35 8.83
CA LEU A 190 -10.84 7.79 7.52
C LEU A 190 -10.32 8.92 6.61
N TRP A 191 -9.15 8.73 6.02
CA TRP A 191 -8.61 9.61 5.00
C TRP A 191 -8.83 9.00 3.63
N VAL A 192 -9.24 9.82 2.64
CA VAL A 192 -9.46 9.38 1.24
C VAL A 192 -8.79 10.36 0.30
N SER A 193 -7.83 9.88 -0.51
CA SER A 193 -7.21 10.70 -1.55
C SER A 193 -8.06 10.73 -2.82
N SER A 194 -8.12 11.88 -3.46
CA SER A 194 -8.81 12.12 -4.73
C SER A 194 -7.83 12.66 -5.76
N GLU A 195 -7.40 11.80 -6.68
CA GLU A 195 -6.31 12.05 -7.62
C GLU A 195 -6.57 13.29 -8.49
N ILE A 196 -7.66 13.29 -9.24
CA ILE A 196 -8.01 14.41 -10.13
C ILE A 196 -8.58 15.58 -9.33
N GLY A 197 -9.22 15.31 -8.20
CA GLY A 197 -9.68 16.35 -7.26
C GLY A 197 -8.54 17.12 -6.60
N GLY A 198 -7.32 16.56 -6.59
CA GLY A 198 -6.14 17.21 -6.01
C GLY A 198 -6.22 17.37 -4.49
N SER A 199 -6.98 16.51 -3.80
CA SER A 199 -7.30 16.67 -2.38
C SER A 199 -7.23 15.35 -1.60
N ILE A 200 -7.17 15.46 -0.27
CA ILE A 200 -7.52 14.38 0.65
C ILE A 200 -8.69 14.87 1.51
N THR A 201 -9.75 14.08 1.58
CA THR A 201 -10.89 14.32 2.47
C THR A 201 -10.78 13.44 3.69
N VAL A 202 -11.03 14.01 4.87
CA VAL A 202 -11.00 13.32 6.15
C VAL A 202 -12.42 13.20 6.70
N PHE A 203 -12.79 11.99 7.10
CA PHE A 203 -14.10 11.67 7.66
C PHE A 203 -14.00 11.18 9.11
N ASP A 204 -14.97 11.54 9.91
CA ASP A 204 -15.22 10.87 11.20
C ASP A 204 -15.79 9.48 10.94
N SER A 205 -15.13 8.44 11.43
CA SER A 205 -15.51 7.06 11.15
C SER A 205 -16.85 6.64 11.78
N ALA A 206 -17.24 7.26 12.89
CA ALA A 206 -18.47 6.91 13.61
C ALA A 206 -19.71 7.53 12.96
N THR A 207 -19.57 8.72 12.39
CA THR A 207 -20.70 9.48 11.82
C THR A 207 -20.67 9.56 10.29
N GLN A 208 -19.55 9.19 9.65
CA GLN A 208 -19.25 9.36 8.22
C GLN A 208 -19.29 10.83 7.77
N GLY A 209 -19.26 11.76 8.71
CA GLY A 209 -19.23 13.20 8.45
C GLY A 209 -17.83 13.69 8.08
N GLU A 210 -17.74 14.65 7.13
CA GLU A 210 -16.49 15.31 6.78
C GLU A 210 -15.97 16.13 7.97
N LEU A 211 -14.72 15.86 8.39
CA LEU A 211 -13.99 16.62 9.41
C LEU A 211 -13.13 17.72 8.80
N GLY A 212 -12.58 17.46 7.63
CA GLY A 212 -11.71 18.39 6.95
C GLY A 212 -11.28 17.92 5.57
N LYS A 213 -10.66 18.84 4.85
CA LYS A 213 -10.12 18.59 3.52
C LYS A 213 -8.80 19.33 3.35
N MET A 214 -7.81 18.66 2.76
CA MET A 214 -6.53 19.28 2.44
C MET A 214 -6.29 19.26 0.94
N THR A 215 -5.59 20.27 0.46
CA THR A 215 -5.13 20.43 -0.93
C THR A 215 -3.65 20.71 -0.95
N PHE A 216 -3.01 20.53 -2.09
CA PHE A 216 -1.57 20.60 -2.23
C PHE A 216 -1.19 21.64 -3.28
N GLU A 217 -0.19 22.48 -2.96
CA GLU A 217 0.32 23.48 -3.87
C GLU A 217 1.86 23.44 -3.88
N ILE A 218 2.45 23.17 -5.04
CA ILE A 218 3.90 23.11 -5.21
C ILE A 218 4.33 24.24 -6.14
N LYS A 219 5.20 25.13 -5.64
CA LYS A 219 5.69 26.25 -6.42
C LYS A 219 6.33 25.81 -7.73
N GLY A 220 5.77 26.26 -8.86
CA GLY A 220 6.27 25.96 -10.20
C GLY A 220 5.76 24.66 -10.81
N VAL A 221 4.89 23.93 -10.12
CA VAL A 221 4.16 22.78 -10.64
C VAL A 221 2.74 23.20 -10.98
N HIS A 222 2.25 22.80 -12.16
CA HIS A 222 0.86 23.09 -12.55
C HIS A 222 -0.10 22.30 -11.62
N PRO A 223 -1.19 22.89 -11.13
CA PRO A 223 -2.13 22.22 -10.22
C PRO A 223 -2.63 20.86 -10.73
N ASP A 224 -2.96 20.72 -12.01
CA ASP A 224 -3.44 19.45 -12.59
C ASP A 224 -2.41 18.30 -12.51
N ARG A 225 -1.17 18.59 -12.16
CA ARG A 225 -0.13 17.58 -11.95
C ARG A 225 0.02 17.18 -10.47
N VAL A 226 -0.60 17.91 -9.56
CA VAL A 226 -0.55 17.65 -8.13
C VAL A 226 -1.71 16.72 -7.78
N GLN A 227 -1.48 15.44 -7.90
CA GLN A 227 -2.48 14.38 -7.87
C GLN A 227 -2.19 13.44 -6.70
N PRO A 228 -2.83 13.63 -5.52
CA PRO A 228 -2.63 12.74 -4.37
C PRO A 228 -3.17 11.34 -4.68
N VAL A 229 -2.34 10.34 -4.39
CA VAL A 229 -2.64 8.91 -4.57
C VAL A 229 -2.39 8.16 -3.26
N GLY A 230 -1.42 7.24 -3.16
CA GLY A 230 -1.11 6.55 -1.92
C GLY A 230 -0.57 7.47 -0.82
N PHE A 231 -0.82 7.13 0.42
CA PHE A 231 -0.23 7.80 1.58
C PHE A 231 -0.04 6.80 2.72
N GLU A 232 0.82 7.13 3.66
CA GLU A 232 1.16 6.33 4.84
C GLU A 232 1.31 7.22 6.06
N PHE A 233 0.77 6.79 7.20
CA PHE A 233 0.95 7.48 8.48
C PHE A 233 2.25 7.04 9.17
N THR A 234 2.92 7.98 9.86
CA THR A 234 3.95 7.59 10.81
C THR A 234 3.35 6.82 11.99
N PRO A 235 4.13 5.92 12.67
CA PRO A 235 3.59 5.09 13.75
C PRO A 235 2.98 5.86 14.93
N ASP A 236 3.43 7.10 15.14
CA ASP A 236 2.92 8.02 16.15
C ASP A 236 1.75 8.87 15.65
N GLU A 237 1.33 8.68 14.39
CA GLU A 237 0.27 9.42 13.69
C GLU A 237 0.43 10.94 13.74
N LYS A 238 1.67 11.39 13.87
CA LYS A 238 1.96 12.81 13.85
C LYS A 238 2.02 13.35 12.42
N TYR A 239 2.48 12.53 11.49
CA TYR A 239 2.61 12.88 10.08
C TYR A 239 2.00 11.82 9.18
N ALA A 240 1.53 12.28 8.01
CA ALA A 240 1.25 11.45 6.85
C ALA A 240 2.20 11.86 5.71
N PHE A 241 2.72 10.88 4.98
CA PHE A 241 3.48 11.06 3.76
C PHE A 241 2.54 10.78 2.59
N VAL A 242 2.33 11.75 1.70
CA VAL A 242 1.35 11.68 0.61
C VAL A 242 2.04 11.73 -0.74
N ALA A 243 1.88 10.70 -1.55
CA ALA A 243 2.35 10.67 -2.94
C ALA A 243 1.52 11.60 -3.81
N LEU A 244 2.16 12.49 -4.56
CA LEU A 244 1.50 13.49 -5.40
C LEU A 244 1.63 13.20 -6.90
N GLY A 245 1.64 11.93 -7.27
CA GLY A 245 1.56 11.43 -8.65
C GLY A 245 2.49 12.13 -9.64
N PRO A 246 1.95 12.76 -10.71
CA PRO A 246 2.76 13.41 -11.76
C PRO A 246 3.53 14.63 -11.28
N ALA A 247 3.27 15.16 -10.08
CA ALA A 247 4.10 16.21 -9.48
C ALA A 247 5.49 15.69 -9.09
N ASN A 248 5.66 14.36 -8.95
CA ASN A 248 6.93 13.71 -8.58
C ASN A 248 7.42 14.13 -7.19
N HIS A 249 6.51 14.37 -6.29
CA HIS A 249 6.78 14.77 -4.90
C HIS A 249 5.99 13.90 -3.93
N VAL A 250 6.52 13.80 -2.72
CA VAL A 250 5.81 13.35 -1.55
C VAL A 250 5.60 14.55 -0.64
N ALA A 251 4.37 14.80 -0.22
CA ALA A 251 4.07 15.80 0.79
C ALA A 251 4.20 15.21 2.18
N VAL A 252 4.77 15.98 3.13
CA VAL A 252 4.73 15.67 4.55
C VAL A 252 3.64 16.53 5.17
N VAL A 253 2.59 15.87 5.65
CA VAL A 253 1.40 16.50 6.22
C VAL A 253 1.38 16.27 7.72
N ASN A 254 1.10 17.31 8.49
CA ASN A 254 0.79 17.17 9.90
C ASN A 254 -0.61 16.57 10.04
N ALA A 255 -0.69 15.35 10.57
CA ALA A 255 -1.96 14.60 10.60
C ALA A 255 -2.99 15.14 11.62
N GLN A 256 -2.57 16.05 12.51
CA GLN A 256 -3.47 16.67 13.49
C GLN A 256 -4.07 18.00 13.01
N THR A 257 -3.29 18.75 12.19
CA THR A 257 -3.72 20.08 11.70
C THR A 257 -4.12 20.06 10.23
N TYR A 258 -3.83 18.95 9.52
CA TYR A 258 -4.00 18.78 8.07
C TYR A 258 -3.19 19.77 7.22
N GLU A 259 -2.15 20.37 7.81
CA GLU A 259 -1.28 21.32 7.12
C GLU A 259 -0.08 20.61 6.47
N VAL A 260 0.24 21.02 5.24
CA VAL A 260 1.45 20.53 4.55
C VAL A 260 2.66 21.27 5.11
N GLU A 261 3.63 20.52 5.65
CA GLU A 261 4.85 21.09 6.20
C GLU A 261 6.00 21.13 5.17
N GLU A 262 6.08 20.13 4.28
CA GLU A 262 7.20 20.00 3.34
C GLU A 262 6.81 19.19 2.09
N TYR A 263 7.57 19.40 1.00
CA TYR A 263 7.50 18.60 -0.22
C TYR A 263 8.86 18.01 -0.54
N ILE A 264 8.92 16.68 -0.71
CA ILE A 264 10.13 15.92 -1.02
C ILE A 264 10.10 15.49 -2.48
N LEU A 265 11.08 15.93 -3.27
CA LEU A 265 11.21 15.50 -4.67
C LEU A 265 11.64 14.02 -4.73
N VAL A 266 10.91 13.22 -5.51
CA VAL A 266 11.16 11.78 -5.72
C VAL A 266 11.23 11.45 -7.22
N GLY A 267 11.20 10.18 -7.59
CA GLY A 267 11.14 9.76 -8.99
C GLY A 267 9.83 10.15 -9.70
N ARG A 268 9.72 9.85 -10.99
CA ARG A 268 8.59 10.31 -11.80
C ARG A 268 7.36 9.42 -11.65
N ARG A 269 6.22 10.06 -11.42
CA ARG A 269 4.89 9.44 -11.21
C ARG A 269 4.92 8.52 -9.99
N VAL A 270 5.04 9.14 -8.82
CA VAL A 270 4.96 8.41 -7.53
C VAL A 270 3.53 7.89 -7.31
N TRP A 271 3.41 6.62 -6.84
CA TRP A 271 2.15 5.93 -6.62
C TRP A 271 1.91 5.60 -5.14
N HIS A 272 2.59 4.57 -4.66
CA HIS A 272 2.45 4.05 -3.31
C HIS A 272 3.77 4.07 -2.58
N MET A 273 3.74 3.69 -1.31
CA MET A 273 4.91 3.66 -0.46
C MET A 273 4.75 2.66 0.66
N ALA A 274 5.87 2.26 1.27
CA ALA A 274 5.90 1.45 2.46
C ALA A 274 7.07 1.86 3.34
N PHE A 275 6.88 1.85 4.67
CA PHE A 275 7.96 2.03 5.64
C PHE A 275 8.78 0.74 5.79
N ASP A 276 10.05 0.88 6.19
CA ASP A 276 10.82 -0.23 6.76
C ASP A 276 10.38 -0.54 8.19
N GLY A 277 10.95 -1.61 8.78
CA GLY A 277 10.47 -2.16 10.04
C GLY A 277 10.61 -1.24 11.26
N ASP A 278 11.58 -0.32 11.26
CA ASP A 278 11.76 0.68 12.31
C ASP A 278 11.18 2.05 11.95
N HIS A 279 10.57 2.17 10.76
CA HIS A 279 9.98 3.38 10.20
C HIS A 279 10.97 4.54 10.05
N ALA A 280 12.26 4.24 9.96
CA ALA A 280 13.30 5.23 9.72
C ALA A 280 13.36 5.64 8.25
N ARG A 281 12.95 4.76 7.35
CA ARG A 281 12.93 5.00 5.90
C ARG A 281 11.59 4.68 5.31
N LEU A 282 11.22 5.47 4.30
CA LEU A 282 10.03 5.28 3.48
C LEU A 282 10.46 5.02 2.04
N PHE A 283 9.89 4.00 1.42
CA PHE A 283 10.19 3.55 0.07
C PHE A 283 9.01 3.88 -0.84
N THR A 284 9.22 4.74 -1.85
CA THR A 284 8.16 5.18 -2.76
C THR A 284 8.31 4.56 -4.14
N THR A 285 7.22 4.06 -4.71
CA THR A 285 7.21 3.51 -6.07
C THR A 285 7.02 4.62 -7.09
N ASN A 286 7.89 4.69 -8.11
CA ASN A 286 7.89 5.75 -9.10
C ASN A 286 7.69 5.16 -10.51
N GLY A 287 6.42 5.04 -10.93
CA GLY A 287 6.00 4.28 -12.11
C GLY A 287 6.74 4.66 -13.39
N VAL A 288 6.80 5.95 -13.72
CA VAL A 288 7.39 6.40 -15.00
C VAL A 288 8.92 6.36 -15.02
N SER A 289 9.58 6.56 -13.88
CA SER A 289 11.06 6.43 -13.84
C SER A 289 11.52 5.00 -13.60
N GLY A 290 10.64 4.09 -13.16
CA GLY A 290 10.96 2.68 -12.94
C GLY A 290 11.99 2.50 -11.82
N ASP A 291 11.79 3.20 -10.72
CA ASP A 291 12.64 3.16 -9.55
C ASP A 291 11.84 3.31 -8.25
N VAL A 292 12.49 3.02 -7.17
CA VAL A 292 12.02 3.28 -5.80
C VAL A 292 12.89 4.36 -5.20
N THR A 293 12.29 5.44 -4.69
CA THR A 293 13.03 6.44 -3.91
C THR A 293 12.96 6.09 -2.44
N VAL A 294 14.11 6.06 -1.80
CA VAL A 294 14.26 5.92 -0.34
C VAL A 294 14.29 7.30 0.28
N ILE A 295 13.38 7.55 1.21
CA ILE A 295 13.29 8.80 1.98
C ILE A 295 13.74 8.50 3.41
N ASP A 296 14.68 9.29 3.94
CA ASP A 296 14.97 9.37 5.37
C ASP A 296 13.82 10.16 6.03
N VAL A 297 13.06 9.49 6.88
CA VAL A 297 11.84 10.03 7.49
C VAL A 297 12.14 11.19 8.43
N ALA A 298 13.16 11.05 9.26
CA ALA A 298 13.54 12.08 10.24
C ALA A 298 14.14 13.33 9.58
N ALA A 299 14.96 13.13 8.54
CA ALA A 299 15.55 14.21 7.76
C ALA A 299 14.61 14.79 6.70
N ARG A 300 13.50 14.10 6.38
CA ARG A 300 12.55 14.42 5.31
C ARG A 300 13.23 14.64 3.96
N LYS A 301 14.11 13.69 3.59
CA LYS A 301 14.94 13.81 2.39
C LYS A 301 15.02 12.49 1.62
N ALA A 302 14.92 12.58 0.30
CA ALA A 302 15.30 11.49 -0.58
C ALA A 302 16.82 11.25 -0.47
N VAL A 303 17.20 10.00 -0.15
CA VAL A 303 18.61 9.62 0.09
C VAL A 303 19.16 8.65 -0.96
N LYS A 304 18.30 7.88 -1.63
CA LYS A 304 18.70 6.92 -2.66
C LYS A 304 17.57 6.69 -3.65
N SER A 305 17.91 6.38 -4.91
CA SER A 305 17.02 5.82 -5.91
C SER A 305 17.50 4.42 -6.24
N ILE A 306 16.59 3.45 -6.23
CA ILE A 306 16.86 2.03 -6.49
C ILE A 306 16.13 1.65 -7.76
N LYS A 307 16.87 1.19 -8.79
CA LYS A 307 16.25 0.74 -10.02
C LYS A 307 15.52 -0.59 -9.78
N VAL A 308 14.26 -0.65 -10.21
CA VAL A 308 13.42 -1.85 -10.20
C VAL A 308 12.87 -2.13 -11.60
N GLY A 309 11.82 -2.91 -11.75
CA GLY A 309 11.16 -3.14 -13.02
C GLY A 309 10.43 -1.90 -13.57
N ARG A 310 9.70 -2.09 -14.68
CA ARG A 310 8.92 -1.02 -15.32
C ARG A 310 7.60 -0.79 -14.60
N PHE A 311 7.26 0.47 -14.40
CA PHE A 311 6.04 0.93 -13.75
C PHE A 311 5.82 0.28 -12.35
N PRO A 312 6.77 0.47 -11.40
CA PRO A 312 6.53 0.04 -10.03
C PRO A 312 5.29 0.72 -9.45
N TRP A 313 4.41 -0.07 -8.81
CA TRP A 313 3.10 0.38 -8.36
C TRP A 313 2.89 0.18 -6.87
N GLY A 314 2.68 -1.04 -6.39
CA GLY A 314 2.48 -1.37 -4.98
C GLY A 314 3.80 -1.61 -4.25
N ALA A 315 3.79 -1.40 -2.94
CA ALA A 315 4.90 -1.71 -2.05
C ALA A 315 4.41 -2.32 -0.74
N ALA A 316 5.11 -3.32 -0.21
CA ALA A 316 4.82 -3.91 1.08
C ALA A 316 6.12 -4.28 1.81
N PHE A 317 6.12 -4.12 3.13
CA PHE A 317 7.26 -4.49 3.98
C PHE A 317 7.11 -5.93 4.50
N ARG A 318 8.24 -6.66 4.56
CA ARG A 318 8.40 -7.95 5.21
C ARG A 318 9.57 -7.89 6.18
N PRO A 319 9.41 -8.27 7.47
CA PRO A 319 10.48 -8.22 8.48
C PRO A 319 11.59 -9.25 8.30
#